data_e594063726d48ae74bdb31dafd499f82
#
_entry.id   e594063726d48ae74bdb31dafd499f82
#
_cell.length_a   1.000
_cell.length_b   1.000
_cell.length_c   1.000
_cell.angle_alpha   90.00
_cell.angle_beta   90.00
_cell.angle_gamma   90.00
#
_symmetry.space_group_name_H-M   'P 1'
#
loop_
_entity.id
_entity.type
_entity.pdbx_description
1 polymer ?
#
loop_
_entity_poly.entity_id
_entity_poly.type
_entity_poly.pdbx_seq_one_letter_code
_entity_poly.pdbx_strand_id
1 'polypeptide(L)'
;MFFEICELGTFVDFYRFCAERWRDEGMMEDHYVLKSVKALRNAAAHNSCIVNGFVSSAKRAGFPSSRPLTDALNAAGMKNSRNRRAKLRNVRIAQIAAVLYSLNAFCGRESAMRRHAARFSGVERRFYEHADYYRQNNSIMSFFGFVWRLVDIWLPVG
;
A
#
# COMPACT_ATOMS: atom_id res chain seq x y z
N MET A 1 17.28 17.76 8.52
CA MET A 1 17.31 18.85 7.52
C MET A 1 17.52 18.37 6.08
N PHE A 2 18.50 17.48 5.75
CA PHE A 2 18.64 16.96 4.36
C PHE A 2 17.36 16.24 3.87
N PHE A 3 16.77 15.37 4.68
CA PHE A 3 15.58 14.60 4.34
C PHE A 3 14.28 15.41 4.24
N GLU A 4 14.24 16.61 4.80
CA GLU A 4 13.07 17.50 4.74
C GLU A 4 12.94 18.22 3.40
N ILE A 5 14.07 18.35 2.68
CA ILE A 5 14.16 19.09 1.41
C ILE A 5 14.45 18.21 0.20
N CYS A 6 14.79 16.92 0.41
CA CYS A 6 15.04 16.02 -0.70
C CYS A 6 13.73 15.43 -1.26
N GLU A 7 13.70 15.20 -2.55
CA GLU A 7 12.58 14.48 -3.17
C GLU A 7 12.50 13.04 -2.67
N LEU A 8 11.29 12.51 -2.55
CA LEU A 8 11.08 11.11 -2.13
C LEU A 8 11.90 10.12 -3.00
N GLY A 9 12.11 10.45 -4.28
CA GLY A 9 12.95 9.65 -5.17
C GLY A 9 14.38 9.55 -4.67
N THR A 10 14.99 10.70 -4.39
CA THR A 10 16.37 10.81 -3.88
C THR A 10 16.50 10.09 -2.52
N PHE A 11 15.50 10.21 -1.64
CA PHE A 11 15.48 9.48 -0.38
C PHE A 11 15.49 7.97 -0.59
N VAL A 12 14.64 7.44 -1.48
CA VAL A 12 14.55 6.00 -1.77
C VAL A 12 15.87 5.47 -2.35
N ASP A 13 16.52 6.23 -3.22
CA ASP A 13 17.81 5.86 -3.82
C ASP A 13 18.94 5.90 -2.78
N PHE A 14 18.95 6.92 -1.91
CA PHE A 14 19.89 6.99 -0.79
C PHE A 14 19.70 5.84 0.21
N TYR A 15 18.45 5.48 0.51
CA TYR A 15 18.15 4.35 1.39
C TYR A 15 18.70 3.04 0.82
N ARG A 16 18.57 2.84 -0.49
CA ARG A 16 19.20 1.72 -1.19
C ARG A 16 20.72 1.73 -1.05
N PHE A 17 21.35 2.87 -1.27
CA PHE A 17 22.81 3.03 -1.12
C PHE A 17 23.25 2.61 0.29
N CYS A 18 22.54 3.04 1.33
CA CYS A 18 22.83 2.65 2.70
C CYS A 18 22.68 1.14 2.91
N ALA A 19 21.61 0.53 2.40
CA ALA A 19 21.37 -0.91 2.48
C ALA A 19 22.52 -1.71 1.83
N GLU A 20 22.98 -1.30 0.65
CA GLU A 20 24.09 -1.91 -0.06
C GLU A 20 25.43 -1.70 0.70
N ARG A 21 25.67 -0.50 1.19
CA ARG A 21 26.88 -0.12 1.91
C ARG A 21 27.08 -0.88 3.22
N TRP A 22 25.98 -1.10 3.94
CA TRP A 22 25.96 -1.82 5.21
C TRP A 22 25.66 -3.30 5.08
N ARG A 23 25.34 -3.77 3.87
CA ARG A 23 24.91 -5.14 3.58
C ARG A 23 23.72 -5.57 4.44
N ASP A 24 22.79 -4.66 4.63
CA ASP A 24 21.59 -4.86 5.43
C ASP A 24 20.43 -5.33 4.55
N GLU A 25 20.12 -6.64 4.65
CA GLU A 25 19.02 -7.25 3.89
C GLU A 25 17.65 -6.68 4.30
N GLY A 26 17.45 -6.33 5.56
CA GLY A 26 16.21 -5.72 6.04
C GLY A 26 15.97 -4.36 5.40
N MET A 27 17.01 -3.50 5.39
CA MET A 27 16.95 -2.23 4.68
C MET A 27 16.70 -2.42 3.17
N MET A 28 17.25 -3.45 2.55
CA MET A 28 17.03 -3.73 1.13
C MET A 28 15.56 -4.11 0.85
N GLU A 29 14.96 -4.92 1.71
CA GLU A 29 13.54 -5.26 1.62
C GLU A 29 12.64 -4.02 1.82
N ASP A 30 12.96 -3.18 2.80
CA ASP A 30 12.26 -1.90 3.03
C ASP A 30 12.40 -0.95 1.83
N HIS A 31 13.56 -0.93 1.16
CA HIS A 31 13.73 -0.18 -0.08
C HIS A 31 12.69 -0.58 -1.14
N TYR A 32 12.40 -1.88 -1.32
CA TYR A 32 11.36 -2.32 -2.27
C TYR A 32 9.96 -1.87 -1.87
N VAL A 33 9.66 -1.84 -0.55
CA VAL A 33 8.42 -1.23 -0.05
C VAL A 33 8.36 0.25 -0.41
N LEU A 34 9.41 1.01 -0.13
CA LEU A 34 9.50 2.44 -0.41
C LEU A 34 9.38 2.76 -1.91
N LYS A 35 9.93 1.90 -2.79
CA LYS A 35 9.69 2.02 -4.25
C LYS A 35 8.22 1.94 -4.62
N SER A 36 7.48 1.05 -3.96
CA SER A 36 6.04 0.91 -4.18
C SER A 36 5.26 2.14 -3.68
N VAL A 37 5.67 2.70 -2.54
CA VAL A 37 5.13 3.96 -2.00
C VAL A 37 5.39 5.11 -2.97
N LYS A 38 6.65 5.26 -3.45
CA LYS A 38 7.03 6.28 -4.46
C LYS A 38 6.17 6.17 -5.72
N ALA A 39 5.96 4.95 -6.22
CA ALA A 39 5.18 4.72 -7.43
C ALA A 39 3.70 5.13 -7.27
N LEU A 40 3.06 4.81 -6.13
CA LEU A 40 1.69 5.24 -5.86
C LEU A 40 1.58 6.76 -5.66
N ARG A 41 2.51 7.34 -4.88
CA ARG A 41 2.58 8.80 -4.68
C ARG A 41 2.70 9.54 -6.01
N ASN A 42 3.57 9.07 -6.91
CA ASN A 42 3.74 9.69 -8.22
C ASN A 42 2.46 9.53 -9.08
N ALA A 43 1.83 8.36 -9.06
CA ALA A 43 0.55 8.18 -9.75
C ALA A 43 -0.52 9.17 -9.23
N ALA A 44 -0.60 9.38 -7.92
CA ALA A 44 -1.52 10.35 -7.32
C ALA A 44 -1.14 11.80 -7.71
N ALA A 45 0.14 12.16 -7.68
CA ALA A 45 0.61 13.50 -8.06
C ALA A 45 0.32 13.84 -9.53
N HIS A 46 0.31 12.84 -10.40
CA HIS A 46 -0.04 12.99 -11.82
C HIS A 46 -1.52 12.74 -12.12
N ASN A 47 -2.40 12.77 -11.12
CA ASN A 47 -3.83 12.53 -11.26
C ASN A 47 -4.19 11.22 -12.00
N SER A 48 -3.31 10.21 -11.90
CA SER A 48 -3.57 8.91 -12.54
C SER A 48 -4.76 8.22 -11.86
N CYS A 49 -5.68 7.68 -12.68
CA CYS A 49 -6.79 6.91 -12.15
C CYS A 49 -6.29 5.58 -11.54
N ILE A 50 -6.26 5.52 -10.21
CA ILE A 50 -5.75 4.35 -9.47
C ILE A 50 -6.64 3.13 -9.71
N VAL A 51 -7.96 3.33 -9.80
CA VAL A 51 -8.96 2.26 -9.97
C VAL A 51 -8.81 1.52 -11.31
N ASN A 52 -8.38 2.22 -12.36
CA ASN A 52 -8.10 1.56 -13.66
C ASN A 52 -7.04 0.46 -13.55
N GLY A 53 -6.14 0.55 -12.58
CA GLY A 53 -5.14 -0.48 -12.32
C GLY A 53 -5.71 -1.74 -11.66
N PHE A 54 -6.93 -1.73 -11.15
CA PHE A 54 -7.56 -2.90 -10.53
C PHE A 54 -8.01 -3.94 -11.57
N VAL A 55 -8.32 -3.49 -12.77
CA VAL A 55 -8.80 -4.36 -13.87
C VAL A 55 -7.64 -4.91 -14.71
N SER A 56 -6.40 -4.60 -14.39
CA SER A 56 -5.29 -4.93 -15.25
C SER A 56 -5.06 -6.43 -15.38
N SER A 57 -5.27 -6.85 -16.59
CA SER A 57 -4.63 -7.91 -17.37
C SER A 57 -3.79 -8.94 -16.60
N ALA A 58 -4.27 -10.17 -16.62
CA ALA A 58 -3.55 -11.38 -16.31
C ALA A 58 -2.22 -11.59 -17.09
N LYS A 59 -1.83 -10.65 -17.94
CA LYS A 59 -0.66 -10.75 -18.85
C LYS A 59 0.59 -10.04 -18.35
N ARG A 60 0.55 -9.24 -17.28
CA ARG A 60 1.77 -8.70 -16.67
C ARG A 60 2.25 -9.68 -15.61
N ALA A 61 3.55 -10.02 -15.67
CA ALA A 61 4.22 -10.75 -14.60
C ALA A 61 3.82 -10.13 -13.26
N GLY A 62 3.23 -10.94 -12.37
CA GLY A 62 2.69 -10.45 -11.12
C GLY A 62 3.79 -9.74 -10.33
N PHE A 63 3.45 -8.63 -9.71
CA PHE A 63 4.36 -7.90 -8.84
C PHE A 63 4.70 -8.81 -7.64
N PRO A 64 5.99 -9.11 -7.38
CA PRO A 64 6.33 -9.87 -6.19
C PRO A 64 5.94 -9.04 -4.96
N SER A 65 5.13 -9.62 -4.08
CA SER A 65 4.86 -8.98 -2.79
C SER A 65 6.15 -8.96 -1.97
N SER A 66 6.49 -7.81 -1.40
CA SER A 66 7.65 -7.69 -0.53
C SER A 66 7.50 -8.57 0.71
N ARG A 67 8.61 -9.12 1.17
CA ARG A 67 8.66 -10.00 2.34
C ARG A 67 8.13 -9.29 3.60
N PRO A 68 8.58 -8.06 3.96
CA PRO A 68 8.08 -7.36 5.13
C PRO A 68 6.56 -7.19 5.16
N LEU A 69 5.97 -6.85 4.01
CA LEU A 69 4.52 -6.71 3.88
C LEU A 69 3.78 -8.04 4.08
N THR A 70 4.33 -9.13 3.53
CA THR A 70 3.74 -10.46 3.68
C THR A 70 3.81 -10.94 5.14
N ASP A 71 4.93 -10.71 5.80
CA ASP A 71 5.16 -11.11 7.19
C ASP A 71 4.29 -10.28 8.14
N ALA A 72 4.16 -8.98 7.91
CA ALA A 72 3.24 -8.12 8.68
C ALA A 72 1.77 -8.56 8.56
N LEU A 73 1.33 -8.96 7.36
CA LEU A 73 -0.02 -9.50 7.17
C LEU A 73 -0.22 -10.85 7.87
N ASN A 74 0.81 -11.70 7.90
CA ASN A 74 0.76 -12.96 8.63
C ASN A 74 0.68 -12.71 10.14
N ALA A 75 1.50 -11.81 10.66
CA ALA A 75 1.51 -11.40 12.08
C ALA A 75 0.15 -10.80 12.51
N ALA A 76 -0.51 -10.07 11.63
CA ALA A 76 -1.85 -9.53 11.85
C ALA A 76 -2.98 -10.57 11.68
N GLY A 77 -2.66 -11.86 11.54
CA GLY A 77 -3.65 -12.93 11.43
C GLY A 77 -4.35 -13.07 10.08
N MET A 78 -3.96 -12.30 9.07
CA MET A 78 -4.51 -12.46 7.73
C MET A 78 -3.93 -13.72 7.07
N LYS A 79 -4.74 -14.78 6.97
CA LYS A 79 -4.33 -16.07 6.38
C LYS A 79 -3.72 -15.91 4.99
N ASN A 80 -2.60 -16.59 4.72
CA ASN A 80 -1.94 -16.63 3.40
C ASN A 80 -2.73 -17.44 2.38
N SER A 81 -3.94 -17.00 2.06
CA SER A 81 -4.86 -17.64 1.13
C SER A 81 -4.48 -17.38 -0.34
N ARG A 82 -4.99 -18.25 -1.23
CA ARG A 82 -4.86 -18.05 -2.69
C ARG A 82 -5.43 -16.66 -3.10
N ASN A 83 -6.54 -16.25 -2.50
CA ASN A 83 -7.17 -14.97 -2.79
C ASN A 83 -6.28 -13.79 -2.37
N ARG A 84 -5.68 -13.81 -1.15
CA ARG A 84 -4.73 -12.78 -0.71
C ARG A 84 -3.57 -12.66 -1.69
N ARG A 85 -2.95 -13.78 -2.07
CA ARG A 85 -1.83 -13.78 -3.02
C ARG A 85 -2.24 -13.22 -4.39
N ALA A 86 -3.41 -13.60 -4.88
CA ALA A 86 -3.94 -13.08 -6.15
C ALA A 86 -4.15 -11.55 -6.11
N LYS A 87 -4.70 -11.02 -5.00
CA LYS A 87 -4.89 -9.59 -4.81
C LYS A 87 -3.56 -8.84 -4.76
N LEU A 88 -2.59 -9.31 -3.99
CA LEU A 88 -1.28 -8.68 -3.86
C LEU A 88 -0.40 -8.79 -5.13
N ARG A 89 -0.73 -9.66 -6.08
CA ARG A 89 -0.12 -9.65 -7.41
C ARG A 89 -0.56 -8.47 -8.27
N ASN A 90 -1.68 -7.84 -7.95
CA ASN A 90 -2.08 -6.61 -8.62
C ASN A 90 -1.19 -5.46 -8.17
N VAL A 91 -0.52 -4.80 -9.11
CA VAL A 91 0.46 -3.74 -8.84
C VAL A 91 -0.14 -2.61 -7.99
N ARG A 92 -1.37 -2.17 -8.28
CA ARG A 92 -2.01 -1.07 -7.54
C ARG A 92 -2.38 -1.48 -6.13
N ILE A 93 -2.87 -2.70 -5.96
CA ILE A 93 -3.16 -3.24 -4.62
C ILE A 93 -1.87 -3.40 -3.81
N ALA A 94 -0.79 -3.91 -4.42
CA ALA A 94 0.50 -4.01 -3.75
C ALA A 94 1.05 -2.64 -3.33
N GLN A 95 0.91 -1.63 -4.18
CA GLN A 95 1.31 -0.25 -3.87
C GLN A 95 0.47 0.36 -2.74
N ILE A 96 -0.85 0.17 -2.75
CA ILE A 96 -1.73 0.62 -1.66
C ILE A 96 -1.36 -0.10 -0.35
N ALA A 97 -1.16 -1.41 -0.40
CA ALA A 97 -0.74 -2.18 0.77
C ALA A 97 0.62 -1.70 1.32
N ALA A 98 1.58 -1.37 0.44
CA ALA A 98 2.87 -0.82 0.84
C ALA A 98 2.73 0.54 1.54
N VAL A 99 1.83 1.43 1.07
CA VAL A 99 1.56 2.72 1.74
C VAL A 99 0.96 2.49 3.12
N LEU A 100 -0.07 1.65 3.24
CA LEU A 100 -0.72 1.37 4.52
C LEU A 100 0.25 0.72 5.53
N TYR A 101 1.06 -0.24 5.07
CA TYR A 101 2.12 -0.86 5.87
C TYR A 101 3.14 0.20 6.33
N SER A 102 3.62 1.06 5.43
CA SER A 102 4.60 2.10 5.77
C SER A 102 4.04 3.12 6.76
N LEU A 103 2.77 3.51 6.65
CA LEU A 103 2.11 4.36 7.63
C LEU A 103 2.11 3.70 9.01
N ASN A 104 1.79 2.42 9.10
CA ASN A 104 1.80 1.67 10.35
C ASN A 104 3.22 1.49 10.92
N ALA A 105 4.19 1.12 10.06
CA ALA A 105 5.55 0.80 10.51
C ALA A 105 6.37 2.04 10.90
N PHE A 106 6.16 3.17 10.21
CA PHE A 106 7.02 4.35 10.37
C PHE A 106 6.32 5.55 11.02
N CYS A 107 5.00 5.56 11.11
CA CYS A 107 4.25 6.66 11.72
C CYS A 107 4.13 6.44 13.23
N GLY A 108 5.14 6.85 13.99
CA GLY A 108 5.20 6.64 15.44
C GLY A 108 4.24 7.52 16.28
N ARG A 109 3.47 8.43 15.66
CA ARG A 109 2.57 9.33 16.39
C ARG A 109 1.12 8.87 16.29
N GLU A 110 0.53 8.48 17.41
CA GLU A 110 -0.87 8.05 17.49
C GLU A 110 -1.85 9.07 16.91
N SER A 111 -1.63 10.38 17.15
CA SER A 111 -2.46 11.44 16.59
C SER A 111 -2.41 11.51 15.05
N ALA A 112 -1.28 11.18 14.45
CA ALA A 112 -1.15 11.11 13.00
C ALA A 112 -1.87 9.86 12.46
N MET A 113 -1.73 8.71 13.13
CA MET A 113 -2.44 7.48 12.78
C MET A 113 -3.95 7.69 12.82
N ARG A 114 -4.48 8.29 13.87
CA ARG A 114 -5.92 8.63 13.96
C ARG A 114 -6.40 9.53 12.83
N ARG A 115 -5.61 10.54 12.42
CA ARG A 115 -5.95 11.39 11.27
C ARG A 115 -5.97 10.61 9.96
N HIS A 116 -5.03 9.68 9.76
CA HIS A 116 -5.03 8.83 8.58
C HIS A 116 -6.22 7.88 8.58
N ALA A 117 -6.52 7.21 9.69
CA ALA A 117 -7.68 6.35 9.85
C ALA A 117 -8.99 7.10 9.52
N ALA A 118 -9.19 8.31 10.08
CA ALA A 118 -10.37 9.13 9.80
C ALA A 118 -10.50 9.50 8.31
N ARG A 119 -9.38 9.79 7.62
CA ARG A 119 -9.40 10.06 6.18
C ARG A 119 -9.81 8.83 5.37
N PHE A 120 -9.28 7.66 5.70
CA PHE A 120 -9.65 6.41 5.03
C PHE A 120 -11.11 6.04 5.27
N SER A 121 -11.61 6.20 6.50
CA SER A 121 -13.04 6.01 6.81
C SER A 121 -13.95 6.96 6.00
N GLY A 122 -13.49 8.20 5.77
CA GLY A 122 -14.20 9.15 4.90
C GLY A 122 -14.25 8.68 3.44
N VAL A 123 -13.18 8.07 2.93
CA VAL A 123 -13.14 7.51 1.56
C VAL A 123 -14.03 6.27 1.48
N GLU A 124 -13.96 5.38 2.46
CA GLU A 124 -14.79 4.19 2.54
C GLU A 124 -16.29 4.53 2.56
N ARG A 125 -16.69 5.49 3.40
CA ARG A 125 -18.06 5.97 3.46
C ARG A 125 -18.53 6.46 2.09
N ARG A 126 -17.77 7.32 1.41
CA ARG A 126 -18.09 7.79 0.05
C ARG A 126 -18.20 6.66 -0.95
N PHE A 127 -17.35 5.66 -0.85
CA PHE A 127 -17.43 4.49 -1.72
C PHE A 127 -18.76 3.76 -1.55
N TYR A 128 -19.22 3.56 -0.32
CA TYR A 128 -20.51 2.90 -0.05
C TYR A 128 -21.72 3.79 -0.37
N GLU A 129 -21.64 5.09 -0.15
CA GLU A 129 -22.67 6.05 -0.57
C GLU A 129 -22.91 6.01 -2.08
N HIS A 130 -21.89 5.71 -2.87
CA HIS A 130 -21.95 5.59 -4.32
C HIS A 130 -21.82 4.15 -4.84
N ALA A 131 -22.12 3.16 -4.00
CA ALA A 131 -21.96 1.75 -4.33
C ALA A 131 -22.75 1.33 -5.59
N ASP A 132 -23.83 2.00 -5.90
CA ASP A 132 -24.67 1.72 -7.08
C ASP A 132 -23.89 1.84 -8.40
N TYR A 133 -22.89 2.73 -8.46
CA TYR A 133 -22.03 2.87 -9.64
C TYR A 133 -21.09 1.66 -9.84
N TYR A 134 -20.82 0.91 -8.79
CA TYR A 134 -19.82 -0.17 -8.79
C TYR A 134 -20.42 -1.56 -8.61
N ARG A 135 -21.69 -1.70 -8.20
CA ARG A 135 -22.34 -2.98 -7.87
C ARG A 135 -22.21 -4.03 -8.96
N GLN A 136 -22.27 -3.62 -10.23
CA GLN A 136 -22.13 -4.54 -11.35
C GLN A 136 -20.69 -4.97 -11.63
N ASN A 137 -19.70 -4.33 -10.99
CA ASN A 137 -18.29 -4.65 -11.18
C ASN A 137 -17.73 -5.40 -9.97
N ASN A 138 -17.89 -6.73 -9.99
CA ASN A 138 -17.41 -7.62 -8.92
C ASN A 138 -15.92 -7.47 -8.65
N SER A 139 -15.10 -7.12 -9.65
CA SER A 139 -13.67 -6.92 -9.48
C SER A 139 -13.39 -5.69 -8.63
N ILE A 140 -14.03 -4.55 -8.93
CA ILE A 140 -13.88 -3.32 -8.16
C ILE A 140 -14.32 -3.55 -6.71
N MET A 141 -15.52 -4.11 -6.50
CA MET A 141 -16.04 -4.40 -5.16
C MET A 141 -15.09 -5.32 -4.37
N SER A 142 -14.59 -6.37 -5.01
CA SER A 142 -13.66 -7.32 -4.39
C SER A 142 -12.29 -6.69 -4.06
N PHE A 143 -11.79 -5.77 -4.87
CA PHE A 143 -10.53 -5.06 -4.59
C PHE A 143 -10.70 -4.06 -3.46
N PHE A 144 -11.74 -3.23 -3.46
CA PHE A 144 -12.00 -2.32 -2.36
C PHE A 144 -12.24 -3.05 -1.05
N GLY A 145 -13.03 -4.13 -1.03
CA GLY A 145 -13.21 -4.94 0.16
C GLY A 145 -11.92 -5.58 0.68
N PHE A 146 -10.92 -5.77 -0.16
CA PHE A 146 -9.59 -6.17 0.29
C PHE A 146 -8.81 -4.98 0.87
N VAL A 147 -8.89 -3.80 0.23
CA VAL A 147 -8.23 -2.57 0.72
C VAL A 147 -8.77 -2.18 2.09
N TRP A 148 -10.10 -2.21 2.31
CA TRP A 148 -10.69 -1.88 3.62
C TRP A 148 -10.19 -2.81 4.71
N ARG A 149 -10.06 -4.11 4.44
CA ARG A 149 -9.46 -5.05 5.40
C ARG A 149 -8.00 -4.72 5.73
N LEU A 150 -7.22 -4.18 4.78
CA LEU A 150 -5.86 -3.70 5.07
C LEU A 150 -5.89 -2.44 5.93
N VAL A 151 -6.85 -1.55 5.70
CA VAL A 151 -7.06 -0.35 6.54
C VAL A 151 -7.38 -0.76 7.97
N ASP A 152 -8.33 -1.68 8.16
CA ASP A 152 -8.72 -2.19 9.49
C ASP A 152 -7.53 -2.80 10.26
N ILE A 153 -6.62 -3.47 9.55
CA ILE A 153 -5.43 -4.09 10.15
C ILE A 153 -4.39 -3.05 10.58
N TRP A 154 -4.11 -2.08 9.72
CA TRP A 154 -2.98 -1.19 9.92
C TRP A 154 -3.33 0.21 10.41
N LEU A 155 -4.58 0.60 10.26
CA LEU A 155 -5.10 1.89 10.70
C LEU A 155 -6.41 1.70 11.48
N PRO A 156 -6.43 0.90 12.57
CA PRO A 156 -7.66 0.66 13.31
C PRO A 156 -8.22 2.00 13.83
N VAL A 157 -9.51 2.20 13.61
CA VAL A 157 -10.26 3.29 14.25
C VAL A 157 -10.49 2.85 15.69
N GLY A 158 -9.76 3.46 16.64
CA GLY A 158 -9.97 3.21 18.07
C GLY A 158 -11.27 3.84 18.57
#